data_7c751809d6080de8d31d27516a2653db
#
_entry.id   7c751809d6080de8d31d27516a2653db
#
_cell.length_a   1.000
_cell.length_b   1.000
_cell.length_c   1.000
_cell.angle_alpha   90.00
_cell.angle_beta   90.00
_cell.angle_gamma   90.00
#
_symmetry.space_group_name_H-M   'P 1'
#
loop_
_entity.id
_entity.type
_entity.pdbx_description
1 polymer ?
#
loop_
_entity_poly.entity_id
_entity_poly.type
_entity_poly.pdbx_seq_one_letter_code
_entity_poly.pdbx_strand_id
1 'polypeptide(L)'
;MRRMIAILVFAIVGTLGVFAQNGTVTQTFYMDYDTKRIDTCSLSMTFVKGIPAEVSISFNHKDNKNYMLAFISGDPNMYHRYKTVEQRINDFRSLLETMRDKLDEWGKIARENKVVNYSKVIGKFDKTPILSLNAYVNDVRYYQNCESPYITSCTAYYEVDKNGKSIVSIAWGNSLFERTTGYNEGFLSARPIKEQIVKKIFWFQFSSVHDIQSLIDALDISKAKQKLLKKTESNKDLDSLFK
;
A
#
# COMPACT_ATOMS: atom_id res chain seq x y z
N MET A 1 -8.52 47.03 23.63
CA MET A 1 -7.34 46.93 22.75
C MET A 1 -6.43 45.71 23.04
N ARG A 2 -6.25 45.21 24.27
CA ARG A 2 -5.36 44.04 24.55
C ARG A 2 -5.86 42.68 24.03
N ARG A 3 -7.16 42.52 23.79
CA ARG A 3 -7.72 41.22 23.30
C ARG A 3 -7.61 41.02 21.78
N MET A 4 -7.47 42.07 20.98
CA MET A 4 -7.30 41.95 19.51
C MET A 4 -5.88 41.58 19.11
N ILE A 5 -4.87 41.92 19.95
CA ILE A 5 -3.47 41.58 19.64
C ILE A 5 -3.23 40.07 19.79
N ALA A 6 -3.89 39.38 20.74
CA ALA A 6 -3.74 37.95 20.94
C ALA A 6 -4.29 37.10 19.76
N ILE A 7 -5.37 37.56 19.13
CA ILE A 7 -5.96 36.86 17.98
C ILE A 7 -5.08 37.01 16.73
N LEU A 8 -4.44 38.17 16.56
CA LEU A 8 -3.55 38.39 15.42
C LEU A 8 -2.25 37.55 15.50
N VAL A 9 -1.73 37.37 16.72
CA VAL A 9 -0.53 36.54 16.96
C VAL A 9 -0.82 35.05 16.70
N PHE A 10 -2.01 34.58 17.09
CA PHE A 10 -2.42 33.20 16.79
C PHE A 10 -2.66 32.96 15.28
N ALA A 11 -3.19 33.93 14.55
CA ALA A 11 -3.38 33.84 13.11
C ALA A 11 -2.03 33.83 12.34
N ILE A 12 -1.03 34.57 12.83
CA ILE A 12 0.30 34.61 12.19
C ILE A 12 1.10 33.33 12.47
N VAL A 13 0.98 32.75 13.66
CA VAL A 13 1.64 31.47 13.99
C VAL A 13 1.01 30.29 13.24
N GLY A 14 -0.30 30.35 12.94
CA GLY A 14 -0.99 29.33 12.16
C GLY A 14 -0.62 29.33 10.67
N THR A 15 -0.12 30.42 10.11
CA THR A 15 0.20 30.54 8.68
C THR A 15 1.69 30.33 8.35
N LEU A 16 2.57 30.27 9.33
CA LEU A 16 4.02 30.07 9.11
C LEU A 16 4.47 28.62 9.02
N GLY A 17 3.55 27.64 9.03
CA GLY A 17 3.85 26.20 9.13
C GLY A 17 3.69 25.36 7.87
N VAL A 18 3.31 25.92 6.73
CA VAL A 18 3.19 25.13 5.49
C VAL A 18 4.46 25.27 4.65
N PHE A 19 5.61 24.97 5.22
CA PHE A 19 6.75 24.65 4.39
C PHE A 19 6.49 23.30 3.74
N ALA A 20 6.42 23.32 2.42
CA ALA A 20 6.25 22.18 1.57
C ALA A 20 7.37 21.15 1.85
N GLN A 21 7.09 20.16 2.71
CA GLN A 21 8.10 19.19 3.13
C GLN A 21 8.19 18.06 2.12
N ASN A 22 9.42 17.77 1.72
CA ASN A 22 9.78 16.57 1.01
C ASN A 22 10.29 15.54 2.03
N GLY A 23 9.91 14.29 1.87
CA GLY A 23 10.43 13.22 2.71
C GLY A 23 9.60 11.95 2.67
N THR A 24 10.13 10.91 3.31
CA THR A 24 9.49 9.60 3.37
C THR A 24 9.27 9.18 4.81
N VAL A 25 8.08 8.68 5.09
CA VAL A 25 7.69 8.07 6.37
C VAL A 25 7.46 6.60 6.15
N THR A 26 8.17 5.75 6.91
CA THR A 26 7.99 4.31 6.88
C THR A 26 7.27 3.84 8.14
N GLN A 27 6.33 2.93 7.98
CA GLN A 27 5.53 2.34 9.05
C GLN A 27 5.46 0.83 8.86
N THR A 28 5.37 0.09 9.94
CA THR A 28 5.18 -1.37 9.92
C THR A 28 3.70 -1.72 10.01
N PHE A 29 3.33 -2.83 9.41
CA PHE A 29 2.01 -3.42 9.56
C PHE A 29 2.13 -4.96 9.51
N TYR A 30 1.03 -5.67 9.77
CA TYR A 30 0.99 -7.12 9.83
C TYR A 30 -0.02 -7.67 8.85
N MET A 31 0.27 -8.83 8.28
CA MET A 31 -0.65 -9.56 7.41
C MET A 31 -0.39 -11.07 7.50
N ASP A 32 -1.32 -11.87 6.99
CA ASP A 32 -1.11 -13.30 6.77
C ASP A 32 -0.64 -13.54 5.33
N TYR A 33 0.15 -14.58 5.14
CA TYR A 33 0.50 -15.09 3.83
C TYR A 33 0.48 -16.62 3.90
N ASP A 34 -0.29 -17.25 3.02
CA ASP A 34 -0.44 -18.71 2.98
C ASP A 34 -0.67 -19.28 4.39
N THR A 35 -1.64 -18.72 5.13
CA THR A 35 -2.02 -19.05 6.51
C THR A 35 -1.00 -18.73 7.61
N LYS A 36 0.15 -18.15 7.27
CA LYS A 36 1.20 -17.75 8.23
C LYS A 36 1.23 -16.24 8.41
N ARG A 37 1.37 -15.79 9.65
CA ARG A 37 1.55 -14.38 9.95
C ARG A 37 2.92 -13.90 9.49
N ILE A 38 2.94 -12.75 8.78
CA ILE A 38 4.15 -12.04 8.39
C ILE A 38 4.26 -10.77 9.23
N ASP A 39 5.35 -10.66 9.99
CA ASP A 39 5.60 -9.56 10.92
C ASP A 39 6.51 -8.46 10.33
N THR A 40 6.94 -8.61 9.08
CA THR A 40 7.95 -7.76 8.44
C THR A 40 7.43 -6.95 7.28
N CYS A 41 6.13 -6.66 7.26
CA CYS A 41 5.54 -5.80 6.24
C CYS A 41 5.81 -4.32 6.57
N SER A 42 6.16 -3.55 5.57
CA SER A 42 6.35 -2.11 5.73
C SER A 42 5.65 -1.32 4.64
N LEU A 43 5.16 -0.15 5.02
CA LEU A 43 4.57 0.83 4.13
C LEU A 43 5.40 2.11 4.22
N SER A 44 5.89 2.59 3.08
CA SER A 44 6.58 3.87 2.97
C SER A 44 5.75 4.85 2.17
N MET A 45 5.45 6.00 2.75
CA MET A 45 4.72 7.08 2.11
C MET A 45 5.67 8.23 1.85
N THR A 46 5.84 8.58 0.59
CA THR A 46 6.70 9.68 0.14
C THR A 46 5.86 10.93 -0.12
N PHE A 47 6.32 12.04 0.41
CA PHE A 47 5.72 13.36 0.23
C PHE A 47 6.61 14.25 -0.62
N VAL A 48 6.00 14.97 -1.55
CA VAL A 48 6.61 16.07 -2.32
C VAL A 48 5.78 17.31 -2.09
N LYS A 49 6.41 18.36 -1.60
CA LYS A 49 5.73 19.61 -1.21
C LYS A 49 4.52 19.37 -0.27
N GLY A 50 4.68 18.44 0.69
CA GLY A 50 3.64 18.09 1.65
C GLY A 50 2.44 17.32 1.07
N ILE A 51 2.50 16.89 -0.20
CA ILE A 51 1.46 16.11 -0.87
C ILE A 51 1.97 14.67 -1.02
N PRO A 52 1.14 13.63 -0.77
CA PRO A 52 1.52 12.26 -1.02
C PRO A 52 1.81 12.06 -2.52
N ALA A 53 3.03 11.66 -2.83
CA ALA A 53 3.49 11.43 -4.21
C ALA A 53 3.51 9.94 -4.56
N GLU A 54 3.83 9.09 -3.57
CA GLU A 54 3.90 7.65 -3.75
C GLU A 54 3.71 6.93 -2.42
N VAL A 55 3.08 5.77 -2.46
CA VAL A 55 3.11 4.78 -1.38
C VAL A 55 3.71 3.50 -1.94
N SER A 56 4.72 2.97 -1.26
CA SER A 56 5.26 1.64 -1.52
C SER A 56 4.96 0.72 -0.34
N ILE A 57 4.46 -0.47 -0.64
CA ILE A 57 4.11 -1.49 0.34
C ILE A 57 5.01 -2.68 0.10
N SER A 58 5.86 -3.00 1.06
CA SER A 58 6.80 -4.11 1.01
C SER A 58 6.29 -5.28 1.83
N PHE A 59 6.31 -6.45 1.22
CA PHE A 59 5.98 -7.72 1.84
C PHE A 59 7.25 -8.56 1.88
N ASN A 60 7.92 -8.59 3.02
CA ASN A 60 9.11 -9.41 3.19
C ASN A 60 8.71 -10.84 3.56
N HIS A 61 9.03 -11.77 2.69
CA HIS A 61 9.11 -13.17 3.07
C HIS A 61 10.38 -13.40 3.91
N LYS A 62 10.36 -14.37 4.82
CA LYS A 62 11.48 -14.70 5.73
C LYS A 62 12.85 -14.88 5.04
N ASP A 63 12.86 -15.09 3.74
CA ASP A 63 14.09 -15.35 2.97
C ASP A 63 14.82 -14.09 2.50
N ASN A 64 14.35 -12.89 2.80
CA ASN A 64 14.89 -11.58 2.36
C ASN A 64 15.23 -11.46 0.85
N LYS A 65 15.25 -12.56 0.10
CA LYS A 65 15.60 -12.62 -1.33
C LYS A 65 14.38 -12.64 -2.25
N ASN A 66 13.22 -13.02 -1.68
CA ASN A 66 11.97 -13.13 -2.43
C ASN A 66 10.92 -12.26 -1.75
N TYR A 67 10.61 -11.11 -2.33
CA TYR A 67 9.62 -10.20 -1.79
C TYR A 67 8.85 -9.51 -2.91
N MET A 68 7.75 -8.87 -2.56
CA MET A 68 6.96 -8.08 -3.48
C MET A 68 6.84 -6.64 -2.98
N LEU A 69 6.81 -5.72 -3.93
CA LEU A 69 6.50 -4.31 -3.70
C LEU A 69 5.23 -3.96 -4.48
N ALA A 70 4.26 -3.41 -3.77
CA ALA A 70 3.09 -2.81 -4.38
C ALA A 70 3.21 -1.28 -4.31
N PHE A 71 2.78 -0.59 -5.36
CA PHE A 71 2.90 0.85 -5.46
C PHE A 71 1.55 1.50 -5.71
N ILE A 72 1.31 2.59 -4.98
CA ILE A 72 0.26 3.56 -5.26
C ILE A 72 0.99 4.84 -5.67
N SER A 73 1.02 5.16 -6.96
CA SER A 73 1.69 6.35 -7.45
C SER A 73 0.76 7.16 -8.35
N GLY A 74 1.05 8.44 -8.52
CA GLY A 74 0.46 9.26 -9.57
C GLY A 74 1.26 9.02 -10.85
N ASP A 75 0.64 8.50 -11.89
CA ASP A 75 1.26 8.48 -13.20
C ASP A 75 0.99 9.81 -13.89
N PRO A 76 2.00 10.67 -14.08
CA PRO A 76 1.82 11.94 -14.78
C PRO A 76 1.47 11.78 -16.27
N ASN A 77 1.68 10.59 -16.84
CA ASN A 77 1.47 10.32 -18.27
C ASN A 77 0.15 9.61 -18.58
N MET A 78 -0.55 9.12 -17.57
CA MET A 78 -1.86 8.51 -17.79
C MET A 78 -2.99 9.55 -17.74
N TYR A 79 -3.46 9.92 -18.89
CA TYR A 79 -4.66 10.70 -19.24
C TYR A 79 -5.63 11.05 -18.10
N HIS A 80 -6.05 12.30 -18.03
CA HIS A 80 -6.98 13.06 -17.19
C HIS A 80 -8.17 12.36 -16.45
N ARG A 81 -8.19 11.03 -16.35
CA ARG A 81 -9.24 10.24 -15.72
C ARG A 81 -8.82 9.58 -14.39
N TYR A 82 -7.58 9.76 -13.96
CA TYR A 82 -7.08 9.03 -12.78
C TYR A 82 -7.11 9.88 -11.53
N LYS A 83 -7.50 9.23 -10.44
CA LYS A 83 -7.51 9.79 -9.11
C LYS A 83 -6.10 10.18 -8.67
N THR A 84 -6.00 11.21 -7.83
CA THR A 84 -4.74 11.57 -7.17
C THR A 84 -4.26 10.41 -6.29
N VAL A 85 -2.97 10.41 -5.92
CA VAL A 85 -2.42 9.43 -4.97
C VAL A 85 -3.22 9.43 -3.67
N GLU A 86 -3.61 10.60 -3.16
CA GLU A 86 -4.44 10.75 -1.96
C GLU A 86 -5.81 10.07 -2.12
N GLN A 87 -6.48 10.28 -3.24
CA GLN A 87 -7.77 9.62 -3.51
C GLN A 87 -7.65 8.10 -3.58
N ARG A 88 -6.54 7.58 -4.15
CA ARG A 88 -6.27 6.13 -4.21
C ARG A 88 -5.98 5.54 -2.85
N ILE A 89 -5.23 6.27 -2.01
CA ILE A 89 -5.00 5.89 -0.62
C ILE A 89 -6.33 5.79 0.13
N ASN A 90 -7.20 6.79 -0.03
CA ASN A 90 -8.51 6.80 0.62
C ASN A 90 -9.42 5.67 0.13
N ASP A 91 -9.44 5.38 -1.17
CA ASP A 91 -10.18 4.23 -1.72
C ASP A 91 -9.68 2.90 -1.14
N PHE A 92 -8.35 2.75 -1.03
CA PHE A 92 -7.78 1.54 -0.46
C PHE A 92 -8.09 1.40 1.04
N ARG A 93 -8.01 2.50 1.78
CA ARG A 93 -8.45 2.51 3.19
C ARG A 93 -9.92 2.11 3.34
N SER A 94 -10.81 2.68 2.54
CA SER A 94 -12.24 2.33 2.58
C SER A 94 -12.51 0.86 2.27
N LEU A 95 -11.73 0.27 1.35
CA LEU A 95 -11.78 -1.16 1.08
C LEU A 95 -11.35 -1.97 2.31
N LEU A 96 -10.22 -1.61 2.90
CA LEU A 96 -9.70 -2.29 4.10
C LEU A 96 -10.65 -2.14 5.29
N GLU A 97 -11.26 -0.98 5.48
CA GLU A 97 -12.29 -0.74 6.50
C GLU A 97 -13.49 -1.67 6.30
N THR A 98 -13.98 -1.79 5.07
CA THR A 98 -15.05 -2.73 4.73
C THR A 98 -14.65 -4.17 5.03
N MET A 99 -13.43 -4.58 4.69
CA MET A 99 -12.93 -5.93 4.97
C MET A 99 -12.79 -6.18 6.47
N ARG A 100 -12.28 -5.21 7.23
CA ARG A 100 -12.16 -5.28 8.69
C ARG A 100 -13.52 -5.52 9.33
N ASP A 101 -14.51 -4.72 8.94
CA ASP A 101 -15.85 -4.79 9.50
C ASP A 101 -16.53 -6.13 9.15
N LYS A 102 -16.30 -6.64 7.93
CA LYS A 102 -16.82 -7.96 7.53
C LYS A 102 -16.08 -9.12 8.20
N LEU A 103 -14.79 -8.99 8.47
CA LEU A 103 -14.05 -9.99 9.26
C LEU A 103 -14.60 -10.09 10.69
N ASP A 104 -14.91 -8.97 11.31
CA ASP A 104 -15.48 -8.94 12.66
C ASP A 104 -16.91 -9.51 12.68
N GLU A 105 -17.80 -8.95 11.85
CA GLU A 105 -19.22 -9.34 11.77
C GLU A 105 -19.39 -10.82 11.38
N TRP A 106 -18.85 -11.20 10.22
CA TRP A 106 -19.03 -12.54 9.66
C TRP A 106 -18.18 -13.59 10.39
N GLY A 107 -17.04 -13.18 10.93
CA GLY A 107 -16.21 -14.04 11.78
C GLY A 107 -16.91 -14.43 13.07
N LYS A 108 -17.69 -13.53 13.67
CA LYS A 108 -18.55 -13.84 14.82
C LYS A 108 -19.64 -14.84 14.45
N ILE A 109 -20.38 -14.57 13.37
CA ILE A 109 -21.42 -15.47 12.87
C ILE A 109 -20.85 -16.87 12.56
N ALA A 110 -19.69 -16.94 11.91
CA ALA A 110 -19.06 -18.20 11.56
C ALA A 110 -18.65 -19.02 12.79
N ARG A 111 -18.11 -18.38 13.83
CA ARG A 111 -17.77 -19.05 15.08
C ARG A 111 -19.01 -19.56 15.82
N GLU A 112 -20.05 -18.75 15.94
CA GLU A 112 -21.31 -19.11 16.61
C GLU A 112 -22.00 -20.31 15.93
N ASN A 113 -21.91 -20.39 14.60
CA ASN A 113 -22.55 -21.43 13.79
C ASN A 113 -21.58 -22.56 13.37
N LYS A 114 -20.33 -22.56 13.86
CA LYS A 114 -19.30 -23.58 13.55
C LYS A 114 -19.09 -23.78 12.05
N VAL A 115 -19.13 -22.69 11.28
CA VAL A 115 -18.96 -22.72 9.83
C VAL A 115 -17.50 -23.09 9.49
N VAL A 116 -17.33 -23.95 8.49
CA VAL A 116 -16.02 -24.35 7.94
C VAL A 116 -16.11 -24.43 6.40
N ASN A 117 -14.98 -24.31 5.71
CA ASN A 117 -14.89 -24.43 4.25
C ASN A 117 -15.89 -23.53 3.50
N TYR A 118 -15.96 -22.28 3.88
CA TYR A 118 -16.90 -21.31 3.29
C TYR A 118 -16.14 -20.16 2.64
N SER A 119 -16.64 -19.66 1.52
CA SER A 119 -16.11 -18.48 0.84
C SER A 119 -17.23 -17.59 0.33
N LYS A 120 -17.06 -16.28 0.46
CA LYS A 120 -18.01 -15.27 -0.02
C LYS A 120 -17.29 -14.03 -0.52
N VAL A 121 -17.76 -13.48 -1.63
CA VAL A 121 -17.28 -12.19 -2.13
C VAL A 121 -17.80 -11.07 -1.22
N ILE A 122 -16.88 -10.23 -0.73
CA ILE A 122 -17.23 -8.98 -0.01
C ILE A 122 -17.60 -7.91 -1.03
N GLY A 123 -16.80 -7.78 -2.09
CA GLY A 123 -17.03 -6.81 -3.15
C GLY A 123 -16.04 -6.95 -4.29
N LYS A 124 -16.44 -6.42 -5.45
CA LYS A 124 -15.58 -6.19 -6.60
C LYS A 124 -15.34 -4.70 -6.72
N PHE A 125 -14.09 -4.33 -6.93
CA PHE A 125 -13.66 -2.95 -7.04
C PHE A 125 -13.14 -2.74 -8.45
N ASP A 126 -13.85 -1.98 -9.26
CA ASP A 126 -13.58 -1.78 -10.69
C ASP A 126 -12.25 -1.07 -10.98
N LYS A 127 -11.66 -0.47 -9.95
CA LYS A 127 -10.35 0.18 -10.06
C LYS A 127 -9.50 -0.22 -8.87
N THR A 128 -8.42 -0.94 -9.15
CA THR A 128 -7.44 -1.19 -8.09
C THR A 128 -6.75 0.13 -7.70
N PRO A 129 -6.64 0.42 -6.40
CA PRO A 129 -5.83 1.54 -5.94
C PRO A 129 -4.33 1.33 -6.21
N ILE A 130 -3.90 0.09 -6.34
CA ILE A 130 -2.51 -0.29 -6.59
C ILE A 130 -2.23 -0.25 -8.09
N LEU A 131 -1.25 0.56 -8.49
CA LEU A 131 -0.92 0.79 -9.90
C LEU A 131 0.06 -0.22 -10.46
N SER A 132 0.99 -0.67 -9.65
CA SER A 132 2.03 -1.60 -10.11
C SER A 132 2.51 -2.51 -9.01
N LEU A 133 2.90 -3.70 -9.41
CA LEU A 133 3.56 -4.68 -8.57
C LEU A 133 4.94 -4.98 -9.14
N ASN A 134 5.94 -5.09 -8.26
CA ASN A 134 7.24 -5.62 -8.61
C ASN A 134 7.49 -6.88 -7.79
N ALA A 135 7.96 -7.93 -8.43
CA ALA A 135 8.40 -9.14 -7.76
C ALA A 135 9.93 -9.17 -7.73
N TYR A 136 10.48 -9.55 -6.58
CA TYR A 136 11.89 -9.84 -6.42
C TYR A 136 12.05 -11.34 -6.21
N VAL A 137 12.92 -11.96 -6.99
CA VAL A 137 13.25 -13.39 -6.91
C VAL A 137 14.77 -13.51 -6.89
N ASN A 138 15.34 -14.00 -5.80
CA ASN A 138 16.79 -14.03 -5.57
C ASN A 138 17.48 -12.66 -5.81
N ASP A 139 16.90 -11.60 -5.25
CA ASP A 139 17.30 -10.20 -5.41
C ASP A 139 17.19 -9.65 -6.85
N VAL A 140 16.63 -10.41 -7.77
CA VAL A 140 16.40 -9.96 -9.15
C VAL A 140 15.00 -9.38 -9.27
N ARG A 141 14.92 -8.14 -9.74
CA ARG A 141 13.65 -7.42 -9.91
C ARG A 141 12.97 -7.77 -11.23
N TYR A 142 11.70 -8.14 -11.13
CA TYR A 142 10.79 -8.33 -12.24
C TYR A 142 9.66 -7.31 -12.14
N TYR A 143 9.34 -6.67 -13.24
CA TYR A 143 8.26 -5.69 -13.32
C TYR A 143 6.98 -6.38 -13.78
N GLN A 144 5.85 -6.01 -13.20
CA GLN A 144 4.57 -6.45 -13.71
C GLN A 144 4.37 -5.93 -15.14
N ASN A 145 4.00 -6.81 -16.05
CA ASN A 145 3.64 -6.40 -17.40
C ASN A 145 2.30 -5.65 -17.36
N CYS A 146 2.36 -4.32 -17.47
CA CYS A 146 1.20 -3.43 -17.41
C CYS A 146 0.45 -3.33 -18.74
N GLU A 147 0.91 -3.99 -19.81
CA GLU A 147 0.20 -4.04 -21.10
C GLU A 147 -1.05 -4.92 -21.05
N SER A 148 -1.20 -5.68 -19.95
CA SER A 148 -2.43 -6.44 -19.73
C SER A 148 -3.53 -5.48 -19.26
N PRO A 149 -4.62 -5.32 -20.01
CA PRO A 149 -5.76 -4.47 -19.62
C PRO A 149 -6.51 -5.00 -18.38
N TYR A 150 -6.04 -6.08 -17.78
CA TYR A 150 -6.73 -6.85 -16.74
C TYR A 150 -6.45 -6.41 -15.31
N ILE A 151 -5.64 -5.36 -15.08
CA ILE A 151 -5.34 -4.85 -13.72
C ILE A 151 -6.37 -3.79 -13.29
N THR A 152 -7.57 -3.83 -13.79
CA THR A 152 -8.56 -2.80 -13.52
C THR A 152 -9.48 -3.14 -12.34
N SER A 153 -9.50 -4.37 -11.88
CA SER A 153 -10.37 -4.78 -10.78
C SER A 153 -9.64 -5.62 -9.75
N CYS A 154 -9.97 -5.42 -8.48
CA CYS A 154 -9.63 -6.34 -7.41
C CYS A 154 -10.91 -6.88 -6.77
N THR A 155 -10.84 -8.10 -6.26
CA THR A 155 -11.97 -8.72 -5.57
C THR A 155 -11.58 -9.00 -4.13
N ALA A 156 -12.41 -8.54 -3.20
CA ALA A 156 -12.25 -8.87 -1.79
C ALA A 156 -13.15 -10.06 -1.43
N TYR A 157 -12.56 -11.00 -0.68
CA TYR A 157 -13.21 -12.23 -0.24
C TYR A 157 -13.19 -12.33 1.27
N TYR A 158 -14.21 -12.98 1.81
CA TYR A 158 -14.24 -13.54 3.14
C TYR A 158 -14.24 -15.07 3.02
N GLU A 159 -13.40 -15.72 3.79
CA GLU A 159 -13.23 -17.17 3.78
C GLU A 159 -13.19 -17.71 5.20
N VAL A 160 -13.70 -18.91 5.38
CA VAL A 160 -13.51 -19.71 6.61
C VAL A 160 -12.83 -21.01 6.21
N ASP A 161 -11.66 -21.25 6.76
CA ASP A 161 -10.88 -22.45 6.45
C ASP A 161 -11.49 -23.74 7.04
N LYS A 162 -10.84 -24.86 6.79
CA LYS A 162 -11.25 -26.17 7.32
C LYS A 162 -11.20 -26.26 8.87
N ASN A 163 -10.49 -25.36 9.52
CA ASN A 163 -10.32 -25.31 10.97
C ASN A 163 -11.26 -24.25 11.60
N GLY A 164 -12.11 -23.59 10.83
CA GLY A 164 -13.00 -22.52 11.29
C GLY A 164 -12.33 -21.16 11.45
N LYS A 165 -11.09 -20.98 10.94
CA LYS A 165 -10.40 -19.69 10.98
C LYS A 165 -10.97 -18.78 9.88
N SER A 166 -11.47 -17.61 10.28
CA SER A 166 -11.95 -16.58 9.35
C SER A 166 -10.79 -15.77 8.81
N ILE A 167 -10.82 -15.51 7.50
CA ILE A 167 -9.81 -14.76 6.76
C ILE A 167 -10.53 -13.83 5.79
N VAL A 168 -10.02 -12.61 5.63
CA VAL A 168 -10.37 -11.75 4.50
C VAL A 168 -9.15 -11.56 3.62
N SER A 169 -9.38 -11.48 2.32
CA SER A 169 -8.30 -11.38 1.34
C SER A 169 -8.66 -10.49 0.17
N ILE A 170 -7.65 -9.89 -0.45
CA ILE A 170 -7.77 -9.15 -1.71
C ILE A 170 -7.01 -9.90 -2.79
N ALA A 171 -7.69 -10.21 -3.88
CA ALA A 171 -7.09 -10.87 -5.04
C ALA A 171 -6.90 -9.88 -6.19
N TRP A 172 -5.69 -9.86 -6.72
CA TRP A 172 -5.40 -9.32 -8.05
C TRP A 172 -5.07 -10.49 -8.94
N GLY A 173 -5.83 -10.88 -9.87
CA GLY A 173 -5.64 -11.99 -10.80
C GLY A 173 -4.20 -12.46 -11.09
N ASN A 174 -4.01 -13.40 -11.96
CA ASN A 174 -2.67 -13.85 -12.37
C ASN A 174 -1.91 -12.70 -13.00
N SER A 175 -0.69 -12.45 -12.51
CA SER A 175 0.17 -11.40 -13.04
C SER A 175 1.41 -12.02 -13.69
N LEU A 176 1.69 -11.56 -14.91
CA LEU A 176 2.93 -11.81 -15.60
C LEU A 176 3.95 -10.76 -15.18
N PHE A 177 5.10 -11.21 -14.69
CA PHE A 177 6.23 -10.35 -14.36
C PHE A 177 7.35 -10.61 -15.36
N GLU A 178 8.01 -9.55 -15.79
CA GLU A 178 9.08 -9.65 -16.77
C GLU A 178 10.27 -8.77 -16.40
N ARG A 179 11.46 -9.16 -16.87
CA ARG A 179 12.65 -8.32 -16.87
C ARG A 179 13.33 -8.39 -18.23
N THR A 180 13.95 -7.30 -18.62
CA THR A 180 14.82 -7.30 -19.80
C THR A 180 16.19 -7.82 -19.39
N THR A 181 16.67 -8.86 -20.07
CA THR A 181 17.99 -9.49 -19.84
C THR A 181 19.05 -9.08 -20.85
N GLY A 182 18.62 -8.49 -21.98
CA GLY A 182 19.49 -8.04 -23.05
C GLY A 182 18.67 -7.51 -24.22
N TYR A 183 19.34 -7.27 -25.32
CA TYR A 183 18.73 -6.84 -26.59
C TYR A 183 19.31 -7.68 -27.74
N ASN A 184 18.44 -8.14 -28.62
CA ASN A 184 18.86 -8.71 -29.89
C ASN A 184 19.14 -7.56 -30.86
N GLU A 185 20.29 -7.59 -31.50
CA GLU A 185 20.60 -6.67 -32.59
C GLU A 185 19.69 -6.96 -33.79
N GLY A 186 18.80 -6.05 -34.10
CA GLY A 186 17.95 -6.08 -35.29
C GLY A 186 18.37 -5.01 -36.27
N PHE A 187 18.24 -5.30 -37.57
CA PHE A 187 18.68 -4.39 -38.64
C PHE A 187 18.00 -2.99 -38.59
N LEU A 188 16.82 -2.88 -37.97
CA LEU A 188 16.06 -1.62 -37.87
C LEU A 188 15.76 -1.19 -36.43
N SER A 189 15.82 -2.08 -35.45
CA SER A 189 15.61 -1.75 -34.03
C SER A 189 16.07 -2.91 -33.15
N ALA A 190 16.75 -2.57 -32.05
CA ALA A 190 17.05 -3.55 -31.00
C ALA A 190 15.75 -4.03 -30.32
N ARG A 191 15.54 -5.35 -30.25
CA ARG A 191 14.40 -5.94 -29.58
C ARG A 191 14.82 -6.45 -28.19
N PRO A 192 14.11 -6.10 -27.12
CA PRO A 192 14.45 -6.58 -25.78
C PRO A 192 14.25 -8.09 -25.68
N ILE A 193 15.24 -8.75 -25.08
CA ILE A 193 15.13 -10.15 -24.64
C ILE A 193 14.50 -10.09 -23.25
N LYS A 194 13.36 -10.75 -23.08
CA LYS A 194 12.60 -10.74 -21.84
C LYS A 194 12.61 -12.10 -21.18
N GLU A 195 12.96 -12.14 -19.90
CA GLU A 195 12.71 -13.26 -19.01
C GLU A 195 11.38 -13.02 -18.30
N GLN A 196 10.54 -14.04 -18.22
CA GLN A 196 9.18 -13.94 -17.69
C GLN A 196 8.97 -14.94 -16.56
N ILE A 197 8.28 -14.49 -15.52
CA ILE A 197 7.77 -15.33 -14.44
C ILE A 197 6.27 -15.09 -14.27
N VAL A 198 5.51 -16.15 -14.09
CA VAL A 198 4.09 -16.07 -13.77
C VAL A 198 3.95 -16.25 -12.26
N LYS A 199 3.41 -15.24 -11.59
CA LYS A 199 2.97 -15.33 -10.20
C LYS A 199 1.46 -15.53 -10.19
N LYS A 200 1.03 -16.66 -9.63
CA LYS A 200 -0.39 -16.89 -9.36
C LYS A 200 -0.82 -15.88 -8.29
N ILE A 201 -1.99 -15.34 -8.44
CA ILE A 201 -2.76 -14.46 -7.57
C ILE A 201 -1.99 -13.95 -6.35
N PHE A 202 -1.81 -12.66 -6.28
CA PHE A 202 -1.26 -12.00 -5.10
C PHE A 202 -2.42 -11.71 -4.12
N TRP A 203 -2.28 -12.13 -2.85
CA TRP A 203 -3.29 -11.95 -1.82
C TRP A 203 -2.75 -11.10 -0.68
N PHE A 204 -3.43 -9.99 -0.37
CA PHE A 204 -3.38 -9.43 0.96
C PHE A 204 -4.37 -10.24 1.81
N GLN A 205 -3.88 -10.90 2.82
CA GLN A 205 -4.69 -11.74 3.69
C GLN A 205 -4.61 -11.26 5.14
N PHE A 206 -5.74 -11.26 5.82
CA PHE A 206 -5.82 -10.91 7.22
C PHE A 206 -6.77 -11.86 7.94
N SER A 207 -6.32 -12.41 9.05
CA SER A 207 -7.17 -13.19 9.97
C SER A 207 -7.45 -12.45 11.28
N SER A 208 -6.93 -11.23 11.41
CA SER A 208 -7.07 -10.40 12.59
C SER A 208 -7.57 -8.99 12.21
N VAL A 209 -8.61 -8.53 12.89
CA VAL A 209 -9.10 -7.14 12.80
C VAL A 209 -7.99 -6.15 13.15
N HIS A 210 -7.15 -6.47 14.14
CA HIS A 210 -6.03 -5.65 14.56
C HIS A 210 -5.00 -5.47 13.43
N ASP A 211 -4.70 -6.54 12.71
CA ASP A 211 -3.70 -6.49 11.63
C ASP A 211 -4.19 -5.65 10.45
N ILE A 212 -5.47 -5.76 10.07
CA ILE A 212 -6.06 -4.85 9.07
C ILE A 212 -6.01 -3.40 9.55
N GLN A 213 -6.35 -3.15 10.83
CA GLN A 213 -6.31 -1.81 11.41
C GLN A 213 -4.89 -1.23 11.36
N SER A 214 -3.86 -2.04 11.57
CA SER A 214 -2.47 -1.59 11.48
C SER A 214 -2.11 -1.05 10.08
N LEU A 215 -2.60 -1.68 9.02
CA LEU A 215 -2.42 -1.20 7.65
C LEU A 215 -3.26 0.06 7.37
N ILE A 216 -4.51 0.11 7.84
CA ILE A 216 -5.36 1.32 7.75
C ILE A 216 -4.67 2.50 8.43
N ASP A 217 -4.10 2.29 9.61
CA ASP A 217 -3.35 3.32 10.34
C ASP A 217 -2.07 3.75 9.65
N ALA A 218 -1.36 2.80 9.02
CA ALA A 218 -0.17 3.09 8.22
C ALA A 218 -0.49 3.91 6.96
N LEU A 219 -1.69 3.79 6.40
CA LEU A 219 -2.19 4.57 5.27
C LEU A 219 -2.75 5.95 5.67
N ASP A 220 -2.76 6.31 6.95
CA ASP A 220 -3.26 7.61 7.41
C ASP A 220 -2.30 8.74 7.03
N ILE A 221 -2.69 9.53 6.03
CA ILE A 221 -1.91 10.64 5.49
C ILE A 221 -1.63 11.70 6.58
N SER A 222 -2.60 11.99 7.43
CA SER A 222 -2.45 13.00 8.48
C SER A 222 -1.45 12.56 9.54
N LYS A 223 -1.53 11.30 9.98
CA LYS A 223 -0.55 10.71 10.90
C LYS A 223 0.85 10.65 10.28
N ALA A 224 0.96 10.30 9.00
CA ALA A 224 2.22 10.27 8.27
C ALA A 224 2.84 11.67 8.15
N LYS A 225 2.05 12.69 7.82
CA LYS A 225 2.50 14.10 7.80
C LYS A 225 3.01 14.56 9.16
N GLN A 226 2.30 14.26 10.24
CA GLN A 226 2.74 14.60 11.60
C GLN A 226 4.07 13.94 11.96
N LYS A 227 4.28 12.66 11.60
CA LYS A 227 5.56 11.97 11.82
C LYS A 227 6.69 12.62 11.02
N LEU A 228 6.42 13.03 9.77
CA LEU A 228 7.40 13.74 8.94
C LEU A 228 7.81 15.08 9.57
N LEU A 229 6.85 15.86 10.06
CA LEU A 229 7.08 17.13 10.76
C LEU A 229 7.99 16.93 11.97
N LYS A 230 7.64 16.01 12.87
CA LYS A 230 8.43 15.71 14.08
C LYS A 230 9.87 15.29 13.73
N LYS A 231 10.04 14.45 12.69
CA LYS A 231 11.38 14.04 12.24
C LYS A 231 12.20 15.22 11.73
N THR A 232 11.57 16.16 11.03
CA THR A 232 12.26 17.35 10.50
C THR A 232 12.64 18.33 11.61
N GLU A 233 11.77 18.51 12.61
CA GLU A 233 12.05 19.33 13.80
C GLU A 233 13.23 18.75 14.60
N SER A 234 13.18 17.46 14.91
CA SER A 234 14.28 16.77 15.60
C SER A 234 15.63 16.88 14.87
N ASN A 235 15.62 16.78 13.53
CA ASN A 235 16.85 16.96 12.75
C ASN A 235 17.38 18.39 12.81
N LYS A 236 16.51 19.42 12.79
CA LYS A 236 16.92 20.83 12.95
C LYS A 236 17.54 21.10 14.33
N ASP A 237 16.99 20.49 15.37
CA ASP A 237 17.54 20.60 16.72
C ASP A 237 18.93 19.98 16.80
N LEU A 238 19.12 18.79 16.19
CA LEU A 238 20.44 18.16 16.09
C LEU A 238 21.43 19.01 15.30
N ASP A 239 21.05 19.52 14.13
CA ASP A 239 21.91 20.38 13.30
C ASP A 239 22.32 21.65 14.04
N SER A 240 21.50 22.14 14.97
CA SER A 240 21.82 23.32 15.81
C SER A 240 22.91 23.04 16.86
N LEU A 241 23.08 21.77 17.26
CA LEU A 241 24.09 21.37 18.25
C LEU A 241 25.51 21.32 17.65
N PHE A 242 25.63 21.24 16.32
CA PHE A 242 26.91 21.15 15.61
C PHE A 242 27.30 22.46 14.91
N LYS A 243 26.62 23.57 15.19
CA LYS A 243 26.98 24.92 14.76
C LYS A 243 27.71 25.68 15.86
#